data_862532ad1e6106085b0acc03b3de6196
#
_entry.id   862532ad1e6106085b0acc03b3de6196
#
_cell.length_a   1.000
_cell.length_b   1.000
_cell.length_c   1.000
_cell.angle_alpha   90.00
_cell.angle_beta   90.00
_cell.angle_gamma   90.00
#
_symmetry.space_group_name_H-M   'P 1'
#
loop_
_entity.id
_entity.type
_entity.pdbx_description
1 polymer ?
#
loop_
_entity_poly.entity_id
_entity_poly.type
_entity_poly.pdbx_seq_one_letter_code
_entity_poly.pdbx_strand_id
1 'polypeptide(L)'
;MRNWYWIVVSTLVLVAALTGCGEEPLMGDVSFDRDRITPNADGDADVLKITYDLNRAAEIDITFEDQEGRVFTFREGARRGPSVEEPYQVLFAGVGDGYILPGESFDGFDVTKRVLQDGAYVWTVRATDETGHTERISGTLTVDDADAALPELRNFSVSPPVFTPNRDGISDRAKINVALSKDDTALSVYLLDEDGTRYPVEKDEQTLAREDRAGLYAFDYDAGVDDGAQPPPDGTYVVHAEAEDAIGQRTVATTTLTIDGGGVPMAYIYNGAVEWSSASVPLGETLFFTVTVENDSPAPIRTSGPPPGTVYESDQNYATLGEYIQSGAFRVGIHCENATTNYPWRWAVGDERVLEERDGHLYLPAFTRAVVTGGIRFEDVMGARNPQYCWAGLIHEDVEISAVNDRVDPVSLLIQVP
;
A
#
# COMPACT_ATOMS: atom_id res chain seq x y z
N MET A 1 -88.37 -58.91 -51.80
CA MET A 1 -88.35 -57.85 -52.69
C MET A 1 -87.87 -56.59 -52.02
N ARG A 2 -86.84 -56.02 -52.43
CA ARG A 2 -86.12 -54.78 -52.12
C ARG A 2 -85.02 -54.93 -51.03
N ASN A 3 -83.83 -55.15 -51.59
CA ASN A 3 -82.51 -55.08 -50.89
C ASN A 3 -82.21 -53.67 -50.48
N TRP A 4 -81.75 -53.48 -49.22
CA TRP A 4 -81.19 -52.19 -48.80
C TRP A 4 -79.76 -52.44 -48.34
N TYR A 5 -78.79 -51.95 -49.16
CA TYR A 5 -77.36 -51.96 -48.83
C TYR A 5 -77.04 -50.78 -47.92
N TRP A 6 -76.46 -51.09 -46.76
CA TRP A 6 -75.87 -50.08 -45.89
C TRP A 6 -74.42 -49.91 -46.28
N ILE A 7 -74.02 -48.68 -46.64
CA ILE A 7 -72.64 -48.27 -46.90
C ILE A 7 -72.12 -47.74 -45.59
N VAL A 8 -71.14 -48.42 -44.97
CA VAL A 8 -70.39 -47.95 -43.78
C VAL A 8 -69.26 -47.11 -44.31
N VAL A 9 -69.33 -45.81 -44.12
CA VAL A 9 -68.19 -44.88 -44.35
C VAL A 9 -67.34 -44.85 -43.11
N SER A 10 -66.17 -45.49 -43.17
CA SER A 10 -65.15 -45.41 -42.09
C SER A 10 -64.41 -44.07 -42.22
N THR A 11 -64.66 -43.15 -41.29
CA THR A 11 -63.95 -41.90 -41.19
C THR A 11 -62.68 -42.17 -40.43
N LEU A 12 -61.53 -42.16 -41.08
CA LEU A 12 -60.20 -42.25 -40.48
C LEU A 12 -59.87 -40.90 -39.86
N VAL A 13 -59.89 -40.74 -38.55
CA VAL A 13 -59.45 -39.56 -37.83
C VAL A 13 -57.93 -39.68 -37.66
N LEU A 14 -57.20 -38.87 -38.42
CA LEU A 14 -55.75 -38.71 -38.31
C LEU A 14 -55.48 -37.78 -37.11
N VAL A 15 -55.11 -38.33 -35.98
CA VAL A 15 -54.60 -37.55 -34.82
C VAL A 15 -53.15 -37.18 -35.16
N ALA A 16 -52.93 -35.95 -35.62
CA ALA A 16 -51.57 -35.38 -35.67
C ALA A 16 -51.13 -35.08 -34.21
N ALA A 17 -50.29 -35.91 -33.66
CA ALA A 17 -49.52 -35.56 -32.45
C ALA A 17 -48.59 -34.42 -32.78
N LEU A 18 -48.91 -33.20 -32.41
CA LEU A 18 -48.00 -32.07 -32.32
C LEU A 18 -47.02 -32.39 -31.20
N THR A 19 -45.90 -33.02 -31.52
CA THR A 19 -44.69 -32.98 -30.67
C THR A 19 -44.18 -31.54 -30.78
N GLY A 20 -44.64 -30.68 -29.88
CA GLY A 20 -43.95 -29.42 -29.63
C GLY A 20 -42.54 -29.78 -29.19
N CYS A 21 -41.51 -29.38 -29.94
CA CYS A 21 -40.19 -29.25 -29.38
C CYS A 21 -40.27 -28.15 -28.33
N GLY A 22 -40.49 -28.55 -27.08
CA GLY A 22 -40.27 -27.67 -25.96
C GLY A 22 -38.78 -27.41 -25.94
N GLU A 23 -38.37 -26.16 -26.06
CA GLU A 23 -36.98 -25.80 -25.75
C GLU A 23 -36.66 -26.34 -24.34
N GLU A 24 -35.53 -27.00 -24.24
CA GLU A 24 -35.03 -27.46 -22.96
C GLU A 24 -34.89 -26.24 -22.04
N PRO A 25 -35.39 -26.29 -20.77
CA PRO A 25 -35.33 -25.16 -19.88
C PRO A 25 -33.87 -24.69 -19.71
N LEU A 26 -33.65 -23.37 -19.54
CA LEU A 26 -32.33 -22.80 -19.39
C LEU A 26 -31.72 -23.21 -18.04
N MET A 27 -32.55 -23.21 -16.98
CA MET A 27 -32.18 -23.68 -15.65
C MET A 27 -32.88 -25.00 -15.32
N GLY A 28 -32.16 -25.87 -14.61
CA GLY A 28 -32.73 -26.99 -13.92
C GLY A 28 -33.26 -26.62 -12.53
N ASP A 29 -33.12 -27.52 -11.58
CA ASP A 29 -33.58 -27.32 -10.21
C ASP A 29 -32.76 -26.19 -9.53
N VAL A 30 -33.47 -25.24 -8.88
CA VAL A 30 -32.91 -24.27 -7.95
C VAL A 30 -33.38 -24.57 -6.55
N SER A 31 -32.46 -24.75 -5.62
CA SER A 31 -32.80 -25.05 -4.22
C SER A 31 -31.93 -24.26 -3.26
N PHE A 32 -32.55 -23.90 -2.14
CA PHE A 32 -31.91 -23.34 -0.97
C PHE A 32 -31.95 -24.42 0.12
N ASP A 33 -30.81 -24.72 0.75
CA ASP A 33 -30.73 -25.80 1.76
C ASP A 33 -31.48 -25.47 3.04
N ARG A 34 -31.86 -24.21 3.23
CA ARG A 34 -32.74 -23.73 4.33
C ARG A 34 -33.54 -22.50 3.90
N ASP A 35 -34.62 -22.23 4.60
CA ASP A 35 -35.51 -21.08 4.37
C ASP A 35 -35.37 -19.97 5.43
N ARG A 36 -34.37 -20.11 6.34
CA ARG A 36 -34.06 -19.15 7.39
C ARG A 36 -32.55 -19.11 7.64
N ILE A 37 -32.03 -17.90 7.86
CA ILE A 37 -30.62 -17.63 8.27
C ILE A 37 -30.58 -16.61 9.41
N THR A 38 -29.53 -16.70 10.23
CA THR A 38 -29.20 -15.77 11.32
C THR A 38 -27.78 -15.24 11.16
N PRO A 39 -27.52 -14.30 10.23
CA PRO A 39 -26.19 -13.87 9.87
C PRO A 39 -25.59 -12.95 10.96
N ASN A 40 -25.05 -13.53 12.03
CA ASN A 40 -24.45 -12.83 13.16
C ASN A 40 -23.08 -13.39 13.57
N ALA A 41 -22.53 -14.34 12.81
CA ALA A 41 -21.24 -15.00 13.02
C ALA A 41 -21.13 -15.80 14.33
N ASP A 42 -22.23 -16.29 14.89
CA ASP A 42 -22.22 -17.16 16.08
C ASP A 42 -22.00 -18.65 15.76
N GLY A 43 -22.00 -19.01 14.47
CA GLY A 43 -21.80 -20.36 13.96
C GLY A 43 -23.07 -21.17 13.78
N ASP A 44 -24.26 -20.62 14.07
CA ASP A 44 -25.56 -21.29 13.90
C ASP A 44 -26.40 -20.61 12.81
N ALA A 45 -26.65 -21.31 11.73
CA ALA A 45 -27.47 -20.86 10.60
C ALA A 45 -27.01 -19.54 9.93
N ASP A 46 -25.73 -19.14 10.07
CA ASP A 46 -25.17 -17.92 9.48
C ASP A 46 -25.18 -17.95 7.95
N VAL A 47 -25.07 -19.14 7.36
CA VAL A 47 -24.85 -19.32 5.93
C VAL A 47 -25.86 -20.33 5.37
N LEU A 48 -26.43 -20.02 4.23
CA LEU A 48 -27.17 -20.97 3.41
C LEU A 48 -26.43 -21.33 2.13
N LYS A 49 -26.76 -22.50 1.58
CA LYS A 49 -26.25 -22.96 0.31
C LYS A 49 -27.32 -22.89 -0.77
N ILE A 50 -27.03 -22.11 -1.82
CA ILE A 50 -27.84 -22.02 -3.03
C ILE A 50 -27.29 -23.01 -4.04
N THR A 51 -28.13 -23.91 -4.56
CA THR A 51 -27.75 -24.89 -5.57
C THR A 51 -28.61 -24.66 -6.82
N TYR A 52 -28.01 -24.63 -8.00
CA TYR A 52 -28.73 -24.50 -9.27
C TYR A 52 -28.00 -25.22 -10.41
N ASP A 53 -28.80 -25.74 -11.36
CA ASP A 53 -28.31 -26.36 -12.58
C ASP A 53 -28.54 -25.46 -13.80
N LEU A 54 -27.62 -25.54 -14.78
CA LEU A 54 -27.73 -24.88 -16.06
C LEU A 54 -27.62 -25.89 -17.20
N ASN A 55 -28.57 -25.91 -18.10
CA ASN A 55 -28.54 -26.77 -19.29
C ASN A 55 -27.73 -26.16 -20.44
N ARG A 56 -27.49 -24.83 -20.42
CA ARG A 56 -26.62 -24.11 -21.35
C ARG A 56 -25.98 -22.90 -20.69
N ALA A 57 -24.98 -22.30 -21.36
CA ALA A 57 -24.28 -21.13 -20.85
C ALA A 57 -25.22 -19.94 -20.63
N ALA A 58 -25.11 -19.29 -19.47
CA ALA A 58 -25.93 -18.15 -19.09
C ALA A 58 -25.21 -17.18 -18.13
N GLU A 59 -25.71 -15.96 -18.08
CA GLU A 59 -25.44 -14.99 -17.03
C GLU A 59 -26.45 -15.18 -15.89
N ILE A 60 -25.94 -15.24 -14.65
CA ILE A 60 -26.76 -15.52 -13.46
C ILE A 60 -26.81 -14.29 -12.58
N ASP A 61 -28.04 -13.89 -12.25
CA ASP A 61 -28.32 -12.90 -11.21
C ASP A 61 -29.04 -13.57 -10.04
N ILE A 62 -28.67 -13.18 -8.82
CA ILE A 62 -29.33 -13.63 -7.60
C ILE A 62 -29.69 -12.37 -6.80
N THR A 63 -30.97 -12.18 -6.57
CA THR A 63 -31.53 -11.01 -5.87
C THR A 63 -32.49 -11.42 -4.77
N PHE A 64 -32.64 -10.52 -3.81
CA PHE A 64 -33.60 -10.64 -2.70
C PHE A 64 -34.48 -9.40 -2.69
N GLU A 65 -35.80 -9.57 -2.62
CA GLU A 65 -36.76 -8.48 -2.56
C GLU A 65 -37.49 -8.53 -1.21
N ASP A 66 -37.51 -7.41 -0.50
CA ASP A 66 -38.21 -7.29 0.78
C ASP A 66 -39.70 -6.98 0.60
N GLN A 67 -40.43 -6.86 1.73
CA GLN A 67 -41.87 -6.57 1.76
C GLN A 67 -42.22 -5.16 1.23
N GLU A 68 -41.25 -4.23 1.23
CA GLU A 68 -41.38 -2.88 0.69
C GLU A 68 -41.05 -2.79 -0.81
N GLY A 69 -40.66 -3.91 -1.42
CA GLY A 69 -40.30 -4.00 -2.85
C GLY A 69 -38.89 -3.47 -3.15
N ARG A 70 -38.01 -3.37 -2.14
CA ARG A 70 -36.59 -3.03 -2.36
C ARG A 70 -35.85 -4.30 -2.75
N VAL A 71 -35.04 -4.19 -3.80
CA VAL A 71 -34.25 -5.29 -4.35
C VAL A 71 -32.79 -5.17 -3.92
N PHE A 72 -32.25 -6.22 -3.33
CA PHE A 72 -30.88 -6.36 -2.88
C PHE A 72 -30.17 -7.38 -3.77
N THR A 73 -29.05 -6.98 -4.35
CA THR A 73 -28.27 -7.82 -5.26
C THR A 73 -27.20 -8.58 -4.51
N PHE A 74 -27.17 -9.89 -4.68
CA PHE A 74 -26.08 -10.74 -4.20
C PHE A 74 -25.10 -11.08 -5.32
N ARG A 75 -25.62 -11.38 -6.52
CA ARG A 75 -24.81 -11.62 -7.70
C ARG A 75 -25.47 -10.96 -8.92
N GLU A 76 -24.65 -10.37 -9.77
CA GLU A 76 -25.08 -9.75 -11.02
C GLU A 76 -24.15 -10.21 -12.15
N GLY A 77 -24.75 -10.64 -13.28
CA GLY A 77 -24.06 -10.97 -14.53
C GLY A 77 -22.99 -12.07 -14.39
N ALA A 78 -23.13 -12.99 -13.43
CA ALA A 78 -22.13 -14.04 -13.21
C ALA A 78 -22.20 -15.08 -14.34
N ARG A 79 -21.23 -15.06 -15.27
CA ARG A 79 -21.16 -16.00 -16.40
C ARG A 79 -20.88 -17.42 -15.92
N ARG A 80 -21.68 -18.37 -16.40
CA ARG A 80 -21.56 -19.80 -16.11
C ARG A 80 -21.80 -20.62 -17.37
N GLY A 81 -21.03 -21.70 -17.52
CA GLY A 81 -21.28 -22.74 -18.51
C GLY A 81 -22.44 -23.67 -18.11
N PRO A 82 -22.81 -24.63 -18.96
CA PRO A 82 -23.74 -25.70 -18.55
C PRO A 82 -23.14 -26.54 -17.41
N SER A 83 -23.97 -27.00 -16.49
CA SER A 83 -23.56 -27.95 -15.45
C SER A 83 -23.27 -29.31 -16.09
N VAL A 84 -22.06 -29.88 -15.86
CA VAL A 84 -21.64 -31.12 -16.56
C VAL A 84 -21.71 -32.35 -15.66
N GLU A 85 -21.22 -32.23 -14.43
CA GLU A 85 -21.17 -33.36 -13.49
C GLU A 85 -21.95 -33.07 -12.20
N GLU A 86 -21.88 -31.82 -11.71
CA GLU A 86 -22.54 -31.38 -10.47
C GLU A 86 -23.19 -30.00 -10.67
N PRO A 87 -24.29 -29.72 -9.95
CA PRO A 87 -24.90 -28.40 -9.93
C PRO A 87 -23.95 -27.35 -9.33
N TYR A 88 -24.13 -26.09 -9.73
CA TYR A 88 -23.44 -24.97 -9.12
C TYR A 88 -23.88 -24.81 -7.66
N GLN A 89 -22.92 -24.56 -6.79
CA GLN A 89 -23.15 -24.30 -5.37
C GLN A 89 -22.57 -22.96 -4.99
N VAL A 90 -23.35 -22.14 -4.31
CA VAL A 90 -22.98 -20.80 -3.85
C VAL A 90 -23.38 -20.65 -2.38
N LEU A 91 -22.45 -20.18 -1.56
CA LEU A 91 -22.73 -19.85 -0.17
C LEU A 91 -23.19 -18.39 -0.06
N PHE A 92 -24.24 -18.17 0.71
CA PHE A 92 -24.79 -16.85 1.00
C PHE A 92 -24.92 -16.65 2.50
N ALA A 93 -24.19 -15.66 3.03
CA ALA A 93 -24.16 -15.28 4.44
C ALA A 93 -25.05 -14.06 4.75
N GLY A 94 -26.12 -13.88 4.00
CA GLY A 94 -27.01 -12.73 4.21
C GLY A 94 -26.49 -11.39 3.62
N VAL A 95 -25.29 -11.35 3.05
CA VAL A 95 -24.63 -10.12 2.59
C VAL A 95 -24.79 -9.97 1.08
N GLY A 96 -25.31 -8.81 0.66
CA GLY A 96 -25.40 -8.39 -0.73
C GLY A 96 -24.52 -7.17 -1.03
N ASP A 97 -24.74 -6.56 -2.20
CA ASP A 97 -24.12 -5.29 -2.55
C ASP A 97 -24.55 -4.20 -1.57
N GLY A 98 -23.72 -3.16 -1.43
CA GLY A 98 -23.97 -2.10 -0.48
C GLY A 98 -25.24 -1.31 -0.82
N TYR A 99 -25.98 -0.96 0.23
CA TYR A 99 -27.20 -0.17 0.13
C TYR A 99 -27.33 0.79 1.31
N ILE A 100 -28.11 1.83 1.12
CA ILE A 100 -28.42 2.85 2.15
C ILE A 100 -29.92 2.81 2.39
N LEU A 101 -30.32 2.68 3.65
CA LEU A 101 -31.73 2.71 4.02
C LEU A 101 -32.29 4.13 4.04
N PRO A 102 -33.60 4.33 3.84
CA PRO A 102 -34.22 5.64 3.94
C PRO A 102 -33.96 6.30 5.30
N GLY A 103 -33.34 7.49 5.26
CA GLY A 103 -33.00 8.27 6.47
C GLY A 103 -31.59 8.00 7.02
N GLU A 104 -30.85 7.07 6.48
CA GLU A 104 -29.43 6.88 6.79
C GLU A 104 -28.56 7.83 5.95
N SER A 105 -27.45 8.25 6.53
CA SER A 105 -26.37 8.99 5.84
C SER A 105 -25.05 8.60 6.48
N PHE A 106 -24.07 8.28 5.68
CA PHE A 106 -22.72 7.94 6.12
C PHE A 106 -21.72 8.97 5.60
N ASP A 107 -21.03 9.62 6.53
CA ASP A 107 -20.04 10.64 6.20
C ASP A 107 -18.63 10.01 6.25
N GLY A 108 -17.89 10.15 5.13
CA GLY A 108 -16.47 9.78 5.05
C GLY A 108 -16.19 8.34 4.72
N PHE A 109 -17.19 7.50 4.46
CA PHE A 109 -17.01 6.16 3.93
C PHE A 109 -18.21 5.69 3.09
N ASP A 110 -17.96 4.78 2.17
CA ASP A 110 -18.95 4.11 1.35
C ASP A 110 -19.22 2.70 1.87
N VAL A 111 -20.48 2.27 1.78
CA VAL A 111 -20.91 0.90 2.11
C VAL A 111 -20.90 0.08 0.83
N THR A 112 -19.95 -0.84 0.68
CA THR A 112 -19.79 -1.65 -0.55
C THR A 112 -20.44 -3.03 -0.45
N LYS A 113 -20.56 -3.57 0.77
CA LYS A 113 -21.29 -4.80 1.08
C LYS A 113 -22.06 -4.62 2.38
N ARG A 114 -23.31 -5.12 2.41
CA ARG A 114 -24.17 -5.00 3.59
C ARG A 114 -25.04 -6.24 3.77
N VAL A 115 -25.26 -6.62 5.03
CA VAL A 115 -26.18 -7.71 5.40
C VAL A 115 -27.63 -7.25 5.19
N LEU A 116 -28.49 -8.17 4.76
CA LEU A 116 -29.93 -7.95 4.73
C LEU A 116 -30.44 -7.74 6.16
N GLN A 117 -31.38 -6.80 6.32
CA GLN A 117 -32.04 -6.57 7.62
C GLN A 117 -32.95 -7.74 7.99
N ASP A 118 -33.30 -7.87 9.25
CA ASP A 118 -34.30 -8.84 9.69
C ASP A 118 -35.62 -8.67 8.92
N GLY A 119 -36.14 -9.75 8.39
CA GLY A 119 -37.37 -9.73 7.61
C GLY A 119 -37.57 -10.94 6.70
N ALA A 120 -38.67 -10.92 5.97
CA ALA A 120 -38.99 -11.90 4.95
C ALA A 120 -38.68 -11.38 3.57
N TYR A 121 -38.02 -12.20 2.76
CA TYR A 121 -37.54 -11.87 1.43
C TYR A 121 -38.05 -12.87 0.40
N VAL A 122 -38.32 -12.40 -0.81
CA VAL A 122 -38.45 -13.22 -1.99
C VAL A 122 -37.12 -13.27 -2.70
N TRP A 123 -36.49 -14.43 -2.74
CA TRP A 123 -35.28 -14.61 -3.54
C TRP A 123 -35.65 -14.93 -4.99
N THR A 124 -34.85 -14.48 -5.93
CA THR A 124 -34.96 -14.78 -7.36
C THR A 124 -33.60 -15.13 -7.94
N VAL A 125 -33.48 -16.30 -8.54
CA VAL A 125 -32.37 -16.69 -9.41
C VAL A 125 -32.85 -16.49 -10.85
N ARG A 126 -32.14 -15.65 -11.60
CA ARG A 126 -32.40 -15.36 -13.00
C ARG A 126 -31.23 -15.83 -13.84
N ALA A 127 -31.49 -16.59 -14.89
CA ALA A 127 -30.52 -16.94 -15.91
C ALA A 127 -30.88 -16.26 -17.24
N THR A 128 -29.89 -15.71 -17.93
CA THR A 128 -30.06 -15.11 -19.24
C THR A 128 -28.99 -15.67 -20.20
N ASP A 129 -29.41 -16.33 -21.26
CA ASP A 129 -28.48 -16.88 -22.26
C ASP A 129 -28.01 -15.86 -23.30
N GLU A 130 -27.07 -16.24 -24.15
CA GLU A 130 -26.50 -15.39 -25.22
C GLU A 130 -27.54 -14.91 -26.25
N THR A 131 -28.67 -15.56 -26.37
CA THR A 131 -29.76 -15.15 -27.23
C THR A 131 -30.71 -14.14 -26.59
N GLY A 132 -30.53 -13.86 -25.31
CA GLY A 132 -31.40 -13.00 -24.50
C GLY A 132 -32.62 -13.74 -23.91
N HIS A 133 -32.70 -15.08 -24.06
CA HIS A 133 -33.74 -15.86 -23.40
C HIS A 133 -33.49 -15.85 -21.89
N THR A 134 -34.52 -15.56 -21.10
CA THR A 134 -34.43 -15.39 -19.66
C THR A 134 -35.39 -16.34 -18.95
N GLU A 135 -34.89 -17.04 -17.95
CA GLU A 135 -35.66 -17.88 -17.02
C GLU A 135 -35.47 -17.42 -15.60
N ARG A 136 -36.50 -17.58 -14.75
CA ARG A 136 -36.51 -17.14 -13.34
C ARG A 136 -37.15 -18.19 -12.47
N ILE A 137 -36.48 -18.46 -11.33
CA ILE A 137 -37.04 -19.30 -10.27
C ILE A 137 -36.96 -18.50 -8.98
N SER A 138 -38.03 -18.51 -8.19
CA SER A 138 -38.16 -17.71 -6.96
C SER A 138 -38.70 -18.56 -5.81
N GLY A 139 -38.40 -18.13 -4.59
CA GLY A 139 -38.88 -18.70 -3.35
C GLY A 139 -38.77 -17.69 -2.20
N THR A 140 -38.86 -18.17 -0.97
CA THR A 140 -38.82 -17.28 0.21
C THR A 140 -37.63 -17.59 1.11
N LEU A 141 -37.13 -16.55 1.78
CA LEU A 141 -36.08 -16.62 2.80
C LEU A 141 -36.46 -15.70 3.95
N THR A 142 -36.24 -16.14 5.18
CA THR A 142 -36.36 -15.32 6.38
C THR A 142 -34.96 -15.02 6.91
N VAL A 143 -34.66 -13.75 7.17
CA VAL A 143 -33.46 -13.28 7.87
C VAL A 143 -33.90 -12.85 9.27
N ASP A 144 -33.23 -13.37 10.30
CA ASP A 144 -33.48 -13.03 11.70
C ASP A 144 -32.14 -12.84 12.42
N ASP A 145 -32.13 -12.03 13.46
CA ASP A 145 -30.95 -11.79 14.33
C ASP A 145 -29.68 -11.47 13.56
N ALA A 146 -29.82 -10.68 12.48
CA ALA A 146 -28.70 -10.23 11.68
C ALA A 146 -27.86 -9.20 12.43
N ASP A 147 -26.53 -9.33 12.43
CA ASP A 147 -25.62 -8.28 12.90
C ASP A 147 -25.56 -7.13 11.90
N ALA A 148 -26.59 -6.28 11.93
CA ALA A 148 -26.76 -5.18 10.98
C ALA A 148 -25.85 -3.96 11.25
N ALA A 149 -25.05 -3.99 12.34
CA ALA A 149 -24.10 -2.92 12.64
C ALA A 149 -22.97 -2.90 11.60
N LEU A 150 -22.74 -1.75 10.96
CA LEU A 150 -21.67 -1.60 9.97
C LEU A 150 -20.29 -1.40 10.65
N PRO A 151 -19.20 -1.91 10.05
CA PRO A 151 -17.85 -1.55 10.46
C PRO A 151 -17.50 -0.13 9.95
N GLU A 152 -17.93 0.89 10.70
CA GLU A 152 -17.75 2.27 10.27
C GLU A 152 -16.29 2.72 10.36
N LEU A 153 -15.84 3.42 9.34
CA LEU A 153 -14.55 4.08 9.26
C LEU A 153 -14.71 5.58 9.53
N ARG A 154 -14.09 6.07 10.60
CA ARG A 154 -14.21 7.47 11.02
C ARG A 154 -12.85 8.14 11.09
N ASN A 155 -12.82 9.46 10.90
CA ASN A 155 -11.61 10.29 11.03
C ASN A 155 -10.44 9.77 10.13
N PHE A 156 -10.75 9.21 8.97
CA PHE A 156 -9.74 8.79 8.02
C PHE A 156 -8.97 10.01 7.51
N SER A 157 -7.65 10.01 7.69
CA SER A 157 -6.80 11.15 7.36
C SER A 157 -5.39 10.73 6.99
N VAL A 158 -4.77 11.51 6.12
CA VAL A 158 -3.36 11.38 5.69
C VAL A 158 -2.65 12.71 5.91
N SER A 159 -1.46 12.69 6.50
CA SER A 159 -0.67 13.89 6.76
C SER A 159 0.84 13.58 6.78
N PRO A 160 1.67 14.34 6.04
CA PRO A 160 1.28 15.37 5.07
C PRO A 160 0.58 14.78 3.83
N PRO A 161 -0.17 15.60 3.06
CA PRO A 161 -0.80 15.12 1.82
C PRO A 161 0.16 14.95 0.64
N VAL A 162 1.37 15.51 0.76
CA VAL A 162 2.50 15.30 -0.14
C VAL A 162 3.68 14.89 0.71
N PHE A 163 4.36 13.80 0.38
CA PHE A 163 5.55 13.36 1.07
C PHE A 163 6.63 12.92 0.09
N THR A 164 7.87 12.94 0.56
CA THR A 164 9.08 12.73 -0.23
C THR A 164 9.89 11.58 0.36
N PRO A 165 9.54 10.30 0.09
CA PRO A 165 10.21 9.16 0.70
C PRO A 165 11.60 8.96 0.10
N ASN A 166 12.61 9.70 0.62
CA ASN A 166 13.97 9.70 0.10
C ASN A 166 15.05 9.75 1.21
N ARG A 167 14.65 9.57 2.48
CA ARG A 167 15.51 9.55 3.66
C ARG A 167 16.34 10.83 3.86
N ASP A 168 15.82 11.96 3.38
CA ASP A 168 16.51 13.26 3.53
C ASP A 168 16.16 13.97 4.85
N GLY A 169 15.31 13.36 5.68
CA GLY A 169 14.83 13.87 6.97
C GLY A 169 13.70 14.90 6.84
N ILE A 170 13.14 15.08 5.62
CA ILE A 170 12.08 16.08 5.37
C ILE A 170 10.90 15.41 4.68
N SER A 171 9.80 15.29 5.40
CA SER A 171 8.57 14.68 4.87
C SER A 171 8.77 13.25 4.29
N ASP A 172 9.71 12.49 4.84
CA ASP A 172 10.01 11.11 4.40
C ASP A 172 8.88 10.12 4.70
N ARG A 173 7.94 10.50 5.57
CA ARG A 173 6.89 9.62 6.07
C ARG A 173 5.53 10.31 6.05
N ALA A 174 4.49 9.53 5.71
CA ALA A 174 3.11 9.97 5.79
C ALA A 174 2.39 9.21 6.91
N LYS A 175 1.76 9.92 7.83
CA LYS A 175 0.90 9.33 8.87
C LYS A 175 -0.52 9.18 8.35
N ILE A 176 -1.04 7.97 8.45
CA ILE A 176 -2.41 7.63 8.07
C ILE A 176 -3.13 7.18 9.33
N ASN A 177 -4.28 7.80 9.62
CA ASN A 177 -5.07 7.47 10.80
C ASN A 177 -6.49 7.13 10.40
N VAL A 178 -7.08 6.14 11.07
CA VAL A 178 -8.49 5.77 10.92
C VAL A 178 -9.03 5.19 12.22
N ALA A 179 -10.26 5.50 12.56
CA ALA A 179 -10.97 4.90 13.69
C ALA A 179 -11.99 3.89 13.16
N LEU A 180 -11.89 2.64 13.64
CA LEU A 180 -12.82 1.54 13.37
C LEU A 180 -13.83 1.42 14.52
N SER A 181 -15.13 1.31 14.19
CA SER A 181 -16.20 1.29 15.19
C SER A 181 -16.59 -0.08 15.71
N LYS A 182 -16.22 -1.16 15.00
CA LYS A 182 -16.72 -2.54 15.24
C LYS A 182 -15.57 -3.50 15.54
N ASP A 183 -15.79 -4.40 16.54
CA ASP A 183 -14.91 -5.52 16.83
C ASP A 183 -15.03 -6.62 15.75
N ASP A 184 -14.12 -7.58 15.77
CA ASP A 184 -14.06 -8.73 14.87
C ASP A 184 -14.11 -8.30 13.38
N THR A 185 -13.36 -7.23 13.08
CA THR A 185 -13.33 -6.57 11.78
C THR A 185 -11.90 -6.45 11.26
N ALA A 186 -11.63 -7.02 10.10
CA ALA A 186 -10.36 -6.85 9.40
C ALA A 186 -10.27 -5.46 8.79
N LEU A 187 -9.19 -4.74 9.09
CA LEU A 187 -8.88 -3.43 8.53
C LEU A 187 -7.64 -3.52 7.66
N SER A 188 -7.74 -3.13 6.40
CA SER A 188 -6.61 -2.97 5.49
C SER A 188 -6.51 -1.54 4.97
N VAL A 189 -5.26 -1.06 4.85
CA VAL A 189 -4.95 0.23 4.23
C VAL A 189 -3.98 0.00 3.09
N TYR A 190 -4.23 0.65 1.96
CA TYR A 190 -3.37 0.54 0.79
C TYR A 190 -3.50 1.77 -0.11
N LEU A 191 -2.46 2.04 -0.88
CA LEU A 191 -2.50 3.02 -1.97
C LEU A 191 -2.91 2.31 -3.27
N LEU A 192 -3.64 3.01 -4.10
CA LEU A 192 -4.05 2.55 -5.43
C LEU A 192 -3.58 3.57 -6.46
N ASP A 193 -2.83 3.13 -7.48
CA ASP A 193 -2.46 3.96 -8.61
C ASP A 193 -3.55 4.00 -9.70
N GLU A 194 -3.31 4.79 -10.75
CA GLU A 194 -4.25 4.93 -11.88
C GLU A 194 -4.44 3.62 -12.67
N ASP A 195 -3.48 2.72 -12.64
CA ASP A 195 -3.52 1.41 -13.32
C ASP A 195 -4.17 0.32 -12.45
N GLY A 196 -4.53 0.63 -11.22
CA GLY A 196 -5.15 -0.29 -10.26
C GLY A 196 -4.16 -1.16 -9.50
N THR A 197 -2.86 -0.79 -9.50
CA THR A 197 -1.86 -1.47 -8.68
C THR A 197 -2.02 -1.09 -7.22
N ARG A 198 -2.01 -2.07 -6.33
CA ARG A 198 -2.12 -1.88 -4.89
C ARG A 198 -0.76 -1.89 -4.22
N TYR A 199 -0.51 -0.89 -3.40
CA TYR A 199 0.65 -0.79 -2.52
C TYR A 199 0.17 -0.86 -1.07
N PRO A 200 0.39 -1.98 -0.36
CA PRO A 200 -0.09 -2.15 1.01
C PRO A 200 0.64 -1.20 1.96
N VAL A 201 -0.08 -0.76 2.99
CA VAL A 201 0.47 0.03 4.10
C VAL A 201 0.43 -0.83 5.36
N GLU A 202 1.60 -1.06 5.96
CA GLU A 202 1.70 -1.84 7.18
C GLU A 202 1.30 -1.01 8.41
N LYS A 203 0.73 -1.68 9.41
CA LYS A 203 0.36 -1.04 10.68
C LYS A 203 1.61 -0.61 11.44
N ASP A 204 1.57 0.56 12.06
CA ASP A 204 2.60 0.99 13.00
C ASP A 204 2.59 0.06 14.23
N GLU A 205 3.77 -0.35 14.68
CA GLU A 205 3.95 -1.15 15.92
C GLU A 205 3.38 -0.45 17.16
N GLN A 206 3.22 0.88 17.12
CA GLN A 206 2.65 1.70 18.20
C GLN A 206 1.12 1.82 18.12
N THR A 207 0.46 1.17 17.16
CA THR A 207 -1.00 1.16 17.06
C THR A 207 -1.62 0.68 18.38
N LEU A 208 -2.51 1.49 18.97
CA LEU A 208 -3.16 1.20 20.25
C LEU A 208 -4.26 0.14 20.14
N ALA A 209 -4.85 0.01 18.96
CA ALA A 209 -5.88 -0.98 18.70
C ALA A 209 -5.26 -2.38 18.53
N ARG A 210 -5.89 -3.38 19.14
CA ARG A 210 -5.56 -4.79 18.86
C ARG A 210 -6.07 -5.13 17.46
N GLU A 211 -5.45 -6.12 16.83
CA GLU A 211 -5.98 -6.67 15.58
C GLU A 211 -7.45 -7.03 15.73
N ASP A 212 -8.22 -6.74 14.69
CA ASP A 212 -9.64 -7.04 14.56
C ASP A 212 -10.55 -6.44 15.65
N ARG A 213 -10.12 -5.37 16.34
CA ARG A 213 -10.88 -4.68 17.38
C ARG A 213 -11.22 -3.24 16.99
N ALA A 214 -12.36 -2.78 17.48
CA ALA A 214 -12.71 -1.36 17.43
C ALA A 214 -11.62 -0.51 18.10
N GLY A 215 -11.29 0.64 17.51
CA GLY A 215 -10.26 1.51 18.05
C GLY A 215 -9.63 2.43 17.01
N LEU A 216 -8.61 3.16 17.45
CA LEU A 216 -7.82 4.04 16.60
C LEU A 216 -6.62 3.27 16.04
N TYR A 217 -6.50 3.25 14.73
CA TYR A 217 -5.38 2.69 13.99
C TYR A 217 -4.53 3.81 13.41
N ALA A 218 -3.23 3.67 13.57
CA ALA A 218 -2.22 4.54 12.99
C ALA A 218 -1.29 3.73 12.09
N PHE A 219 -0.88 4.33 10.99
CA PHE A 219 0.07 3.77 10.04
C PHE A 219 1.14 4.83 9.79
N ASP A 220 2.39 4.44 9.82
CA ASP A 220 3.54 5.31 9.55
C ASP A 220 4.20 4.84 8.24
N TYR A 221 3.75 5.44 7.14
CA TYR A 221 4.09 4.99 5.80
C TYR A 221 5.33 5.70 5.26
N ASP A 222 6.38 4.94 4.99
CA ASP A 222 7.66 5.38 4.43
C ASP A 222 7.88 4.89 2.98
N ALA A 223 6.88 4.25 2.40
CA ALA A 223 6.96 3.64 1.06
C ALA A 223 8.04 2.55 0.91
N GLY A 224 8.50 1.96 2.02
CA GLY A 224 9.52 0.91 2.08
C GLY A 224 10.97 1.43 1.96
N VAL A 225 11.16 2.75 1.92
CA VAL A 225 12.48 3.35 1.69
C VAL A 225 13.43 3.12 2.87
N ASP A 226 12.91 3.04 4.08
CA ASP A 226 13.74 2.76 5.28
C ASP A 226 14.34 1.35 5.24
N ASP A 227 13.65 0.40 4.62
CA ASP A 227 14.14 -0.96 4.37
C ASP A 227 14.95 -1.09 3.07
N GLY A 228 15.19 0.01 2.37
CA GLY A 228 15.95 0.06 1.12
C GLY A 228 15.15 -0.38 -0.11
N ALA A 229 13.83 -0.50 -0.02
CA ALA A 229 12.98 -0.76 -1.17
C ALA A 229 12.75 0.53 -1.96
N GLN A 230 12.63 0.41 -3.29
CA GLN A 230 12.23 1.55 -4.11
C GLN A 230 10.77 1.89 -3.84
N PRO A 231 10.44 3.16 -3.57
CA PRO A 231 9.06 3.58 -3.37
C PRO A 231 8.24 3.42 -4.65
N PRO A 232 6.90 3.46 -4.57
CA PRO A 232 6.07 3.65 -5.74
C PRO A 232 6.49 4.89 -6.53
N PRO A 233 6.29 4.93 -7.87
CA PRO A 233 6.64 6.08 -8.70
C PRO A 233 6.04 7.39 -8.19
N ASP A 234 6.68 8.52 -8.50
CA ASP A 234 6.09 9.83 -8.22
C ASP A 234 4.72 9.96 -8.87
N GLY A 235 3.75 10.47 -8.11
CA GLY A 235 2.36 10.57 -8.57
C GLY A 235 1.37 10.74 -7.42
N THR A 236 0.10 10.89 -7.78
CA THR A 236 -1.00 10.97 -6.82
C THR A 236 -1.73 9.65 -6.74
N TYR A 237 -1.86 9.13 -5.54
CA TYR A 237 -2.48 7.86 -5.21
C TYR A 237 -3.80 8.06 -4.48
N VAL A 238 -4.76 7.17 -4.71
CA VAL A 238 -5.94 7.07 -3.84
C VAL A 238 -5.59 6.14 -2.69
N VAL A 239 -5.64 6.66 -1.48
CA VAL A 239 -5.46 5.86 -0.26
C VAL A 239 -6.81 5.30 0.15
N HIS A 240 -6.89 3.98 0.28
CA HIS A 240 -8.07 3.25 0.72
C HIS A 240 -7.87 2.75 2.14
N ALA A 241 -8.87 2.95 2.99
CA ALA A 241 -9.08 2.17 4.20
C ALA A 241 -10.31 1.28 3.97
N GLU A 242 -10.14 -0.03 4.04
CA GLU A 242 -11.19 -1.02 3.81
C GLU A 242 -11.39 -1.84 5.08
N ALA A 243 -12.62 -1.86 5.61
CA ALA A 243 -13.02 -2.64 6.77
C ALA A 243 -14.02 -3.72 6.36
N GLU A 244 -13.74 -4.97 6.77
CA GLU A 244 -14.62 -6.12 6.53
C GLU A 244 -14.83 -6.88 7.84
N ASP A 245 -16.09 -7.00 8.25
CA ASP A 245 -16.45 -7.72 9.48
C ASP A 245 -16.59 -9.24 9.27
N ALA A 246 -16.83 -9.97 10.36
CA ALA A 246 -16.89 -11.42 10.36
C ALA A 246 -17.99 -12.02 9.48
N ILE A 247 -19.06 -11.27 9.18
CA ILE A 247 -20.14 -11.72 8.29
C ILE A 247 -19.93 -11.27 6.83
N GLY A 248 -18.93 -10.42 6.56
CA GLY A 248 -18.55 -9.94 5.22
C GLY A 248 -19.20 -8.62 4.83
N GLN A 249 -19.74 -7.82 5.77
CA GLN A 249 -20.08 -6.42 5.50
C GLN A 249 -18.81 -5.64 5.28
N ARG A 250 -18.82 -4.73 4.29
CA ARG A 250 -17.62 -4.01 3.89
C ARG A 250 -17.90 -2.53 3.71
N THR A 251 -17.03 -1.73 4.32
CA THR A 251 -17.00 -0.27 4.15
C THR A 251 -15.64 0.19 3.65
N VAL A 252 -15.62 1.28 2.89
CA VAL A 252 -14.39 1.82 2.31
C VAL A 252 -14.38 3.34 2.48
N ALA A 253 -13.29 3.85 3.05
CA ALA A 253 -13.00 5.27 3.09
C ALA A 253 -11.83 5.58 2.16
N THR A 254 -11.86 6.73 1.47
CA THR A 254 -10.81 7.11 0.54
C THR A 254 -10.31 8.53 0.80
N THR A 255 -9.02 8.75 0.54
CA THR A 255 -8.38 10.06 0.52
C THR A 255 -7.24 10.04 -0.50
N THR A 256 -6.45 11.10 -0.62
CA THR A 256 -5.34 11.16 -1.56
C THR A 256 -4.01 11.38 -0.86
N LEU A 257 -2.94 10.83 -1.43
CA LEU A 257 -1.55 11.03 -1.04
C LEU A 257 -0.71 11.21 -2.31
N THR A 258 0.17 12.21 -2.31
CA THR A 258 1.10 12.43 -3.42
C THR A 258 2.50 12.04 -2.98
N ILE A 259 3.18 11.24 -3.79
CA ILE A 259 4.61 10.95 -3.70
C ILE A 259 5.31 11.90 -4.68
N ASP A 260 6.32 12.64 -4.21
CA ASP A 260 7.10 13.58 -5.02
C ASP A 260 8.58 13.49 -4.64
N GLY A 261 9.45 13.23 -5.60
CA GLY A 261 10.89 13.09 -5.39
C GLY A 261 11.28 11.86 -4.55
N GLY A 262 10.51 10.78 -4.64
CA GLY A 262 10.79 9.52 -3.95
C GLY A 262 11.99 8.77 -4.54
N GLY A 263 12.67 7.98 -3.70
CA GLY A 263 13.76 7.10 -4.13
C GLY A 263 14.79 6.81 -3.05
N VAL A 264 15.37 5.63 -3.07
CA VAL A 264 16.45 5.27 -2.15
C VAL A 264 17.71 6.03 -2.53
N PRO A 265 18.27 6.91 -1.67
CA PRO A 265 19.49 7.64 -1.97
C PRO A 265 20.70 6.71 -1.95
N MET A 266 21.50 6.76 -3.00
CA MET A 266 22.78 6.04 -3.09
C MET A 266 23.89 6.99 -3.46
N ALA A 267 24.84 7.19 -2.55
CA ALA A 267 26.00 8.02 -2.79
C ALA A 267 27.27 7.38 -2.21
N TYR A 268 28.41 7.66 -2.84
CA TYR A 268 29.69 7.13 -2.38
C TYR A 268 30.86 8.04 -2.76
N ILE A 269 31.98 7.84 -2.07
CA ILE A 269 33.25 8.44 -2.45
C ILE A 269 33.73 7.75 -3.73
N TYR A 270 33.80 8.51 -4.81
CA TYR A 270 34.14 8.03 -6.15
C TYR A 270 35.49 7.33 -6.19
N ASN A 271 35.51 6.10 -6.76
CA ASN A 271 36.69 5.23 -6.82
C ASN A 271 37.28 4.84 -5.45
N GLY A 272 36.63 5.18 -4.33
CA GLY A 272 37.15 4.90 -2.98
C GLY A 272 38.53 5.61 -2.76
N ALA A 273 38.73 6.81 -3.30
CA ALA A 273 40.01 7.49 -3.29
C ALA A 273 39.94 8.86 -2.62
N VAL A 274 40.99 9.17 -1.86
CA VAL A 274 41.22 10.48 -1.21
C VAL A 274 42.57 11.05 -1.66
N GLU A 275 42.58 12.25 -2.17
CA GLU A 275 43.83 12.97 -2.45
C GLU A 275 44.28 13.70 -1.19
N TRP A 276 45.26 13.14 -0.48
CA TRP A 276 45.88 13.77 0.66
C TRP A 276 47.04 14.66 0.26
N SER A 277 47.13 15.87 0.85
CA SER A 277 48.21 16.79 0.53
C SER A 277 49.59 16.27 0.99
N SER A 278 49.64 15.46 2.06
CA SER A 278 50.90 14.90 2.58
C SER A 278 50.60 13.73 3.53
N ALA A 279 51.52 12.79 3.68
CA ALA A 279 51.54 11.79 4.75
C ALA A 279 52.33 12.26 6.00
N SER A 280 52.86 13.51 5.99
CA SER A 280 53.60 14.07 7.11
C SER A 280 53.36 15.58 7.18
N VAL A 281 52.88 16.06 8.33
CA VAL A 281 52.50 17.46 8.55
C VAL A 281 53.21 18.00 9.75
N PRO A 282 53.95 19.14 9.65
CA PRO A 282 54.52 19.84 10.81
C PRO A 282 53.41 20.29 11.76
N LEU A 283 53.69 20.28 13.04
CA LEU A 283 52.80 20.81 14.06
C LEU A 283 52.51 22.31 13.77
N GLY A 284 51.25 22.72 13.82
CA GLY A 284 50.75 24.03 13.44
C GLY A 284 50.39 24.18 11.96
N GLU A 285 50.68 23.20 11.13
CA GLU A 285 50.33 23.22 9.70
C GLU A 285 49.08 22.41 9.39
N THR A 286 48.54 22.55 8.18
CA THR A 286 47.25 21.96 7.79
C THR A 286 47.44 20.76 6.87
N LEU A 287 46.81 19.65 7.20
CA LEU A 287 46.57 18.54 6.28
C LEU A 287 45.33 18.87 5.41
N PHE A 288 45.53 18.97 4.11
CA PHE A 288 44.42 19.11 3.15
C PHE A 288 44.04 17.78 2.53
N PHE A 289 42.76 17.65 2.16
CA PHE A 289 42.28 16.53 1.40
C PHE A 289 41.31 16.98 0.28
N THR A 290 41.18 16.13 -0.72
CA THR A 290 40.19 16.27 -1.78
C THR A 290 39.53 14.90 -2.01
N VAL A 291 38.18 14.87 -2.06
CA VAL A 291 37.41 13.71 -2.48
C VAL A 291 36.37 14.11 -3.50
N THR A 292 35.97 13.18 -4.34
CA THR A 292 34.81 13.33 -5.22
C THR A 292 33.68 12.44 -4.67
N VAL A 293 32.50 13.00 -4.42
CA VAL A 293 31.30 12.29 -4.08
C VAL A 293 30.42 12.13 -5.32
N GLU A 294 29.91 10.95 -5.55
CA GLU A 294 28.96 10.64 -6.62
C GLU A 294 27.60 10.31 -6.00
N ASN A 295 26.56 11.00 -6.45
CA ASN A 295 25.18 10.57 -6.25
C ASN A 295 24.83 9.62 -7.40
N ASP A 296 24.68 8.32 -7.11
CA ASP A 296 24.35 7.26 -8.08
C ASP A 296 22.88 6.81 -7.96
N SER A 297 22.02 7.72 -7.54
CA SER A 297 20.59 7.46 -7.41
C SER A 297 19.74 8.42 -8.24
N PRO A 298 18.50 8.02 -8.58
CA PRO A 298 17.55 8.92 -9.25
C PRO A 298 17.06 10.05 -8.32
N ALA A 299 17.18 9.86 -6.99
CA ALA A 299 16.82 10.86 -6.01
C ALA A 299 17.98 11.85 -5.79
N PRO A 300 17.72 13.16 -5.65
CA PRO A 300 18.72 14.10 -5.17
C PRO A 300 19.07 13.80 -3.72
N ILE A 301 20.33 14.00 -3.33
CA ILE A 301 20.77 13.83 -1.95
C ILE A 301 20.93 15.18 -1.25
N ARG A 302 20.31 15.33 -0.09
CA ARG A 302 20.42 16.55 0.70
C ARG A 302 21.80 16.64 1.35
N THR A 303 22.36 17.86 1.41
CA THR A 303 23.59 18.12 2.13
C THR A 303 23.48 19.37 3.00
N SER A 304 24.22 19.40 4.08
CA SER A 304 24.27 20.53 5.01
C SER A 304 25.58 20.48 5.80
N GLY A 305 26.14 21.60 6.15
CA GLY A 305 27.34 21.67 6.97
C GLY A 305 28.31 22.76 6.57
N PRO A 306 29.50 22.79 7.18
CA PRO A 306 30.58 23.67 6.74
C PRO A 306 30.88 23.43 5.25
N PRO A 307 30.99 24.50 4.44
CA PRO A 307 31.20 24.34 2.99
C PRO A 307 32.56 23.73 2.67
N PRO A 308 32.74 23.12 1.50
CA PRO A 308 34.04 22.74 1.00
C PRO A 308 35.07 23.88 1.08
N GLY A 309 36.31 23.56 1.43
CA GLY A 309 37.38 24.53 1.69
C GLY A 309 37.50 24.99 3.15
N THR A 310 36.55 24.68 3.99
CA THR A 310 36.65 24.95 5.43
C THR A 310 37.86 24.23 6.03
N VAL A 311 38.61 24.94 6.89
CA VAL A 311 39.71 24.39 7.68
C VAL A 311 39.31 24.34 9.14
N TYR A 312 39.38 23.16 9.74
CA TYR A 312 39.19 22.95 11.16
C TYR A 312 40.50 23.04 11.93
N GLU A 313 40.46 23.58 13.14
CA GLU A 313 41.49 23.27 14.12
C GLU A 313 41.29 21.87 14.67
N SER A 314 42.35 21.18 15.05
CA SER A 314 42.25 19.77 15.50
C SER A 314 41.37 19.52 16.74
N ASP A 315 41.15 20.56 17.55
CA ASP A 315 40.25 20.53 18.74
C ASP A 315 38.79 20.87 18.41
N GLN A 316 38.47 21.30 17.19
CA GLN A 316 37.14 21.60 16.73
C GLN A 316 36.44 20.35 16.17
N ASN A 317 35.14 20.44 16.05
CA ASN A 317 34.33 19.46 15.33
C ASN A 317 33.19 20.16 14.59
N TYR A 318 32.44 19.40 13.77
CA TYR A 318 31.35 19.94 12.95
C TYR A 318 30.26 20.67 13.77
N ALA A 319 30.05 20.31 15.03
CA ALA A 319 29.06 20.94 15.91
C ALA A 319 29.57 22.26 16.53
N THR A 320 30.86 22.55 16.46
CA THR A 320 31.45 23.80 17.00
C THR A 320 31.52 24.94 15.99
N LEU A 321 31.32 24.67 14.69
CA LEU A 321 31.40 25.67 13.61
C LEU A 321 30.05 26.28 13.21
N GLY A 322 28.96 25.90 13.85
CA GLY A 322 27.64 26.44 13.56
C GLY A 322 26.52 25.44 13.83
N GLU A 323 25.28 25.93 13.76
CA GLU A 323 24.10 25.09 13.83
C GLU A 323 23.71 24.66 12.41
N TYR A 324 23.81 23.35 12.15
CA TYR A 324 23.43 22.77 10.86
C TYR A 324 22.32 21.73 11.08
N ILE A 325 21.33 21.74 10.20
CA ILE A 325 20.37 20.65 10.11
C ILE A 325 21.11 19.41 9.64
N GLN A 326 21.04 18.31 10.40
CA GLN A 326 21.88 17.14 10.21
C GLN A 326 21.09 15.94 9.68
N SER A 327 20.00 15.56 10.36
CA SER A 327 19.26 14.34 10.02
C SER A 327 18.92 14.25 8.54
N GLY A 328 19.28 13.13 7.90
CA GLY A 328 19.08 12.89 6.47
C GLY A 328 20.06 13.63 5.52
N ALA A 329 21.01 14.43 6.01
CA ALA A 329 21.99 15.09 5.18
C ALA A 329 23.22 14.22 4.93
N PHE A 330 23.74 14.22 3.68
CA PHE A 330 25.01 13.60 3.35
C PHE A 330 26.17 14.57 3.63
N ARG A 331 27.26 14.04 4.22
CA ARG A 331 28.48 14.79 4.53
C ARG A 331 29.71 13.95 4.29
N VAL A 332 30.77 14.59 3.81
CA VAL A 332 32.11 14.01 3.85
C VAL A 332 32.69 14.20 5.23
N GLY A 333 33.13 13.13 5.87
CA GLY A 333 33.79 13.16 7.16
C GLY A 333 35.24 12.71 7.07
N ILE A 334 36.12 13.30 7.91
CA ILE A 334 37.46 12.78 8.17
C ILE A 334 37.54 12.31 9.61
N HIS A 335 38.14 11.13 9.81
CA HIS A 335 38.41 10.54 11.10
C HIS A 335 39.87 10.13 11.22
N CYS A 336 40.48 10.34 12.38
CA CYS A 336 41.81 9.83 12.72
C CYS A 336 41.74 8.96 13.95
N GLU A 337 42.60 7.95 14.08
CA GLU A 337 42.59 6.96 15.18
C GLU A 337 42.58 7.56 16.59
N ASN A 338 43.21 8.73 16.77
CA ASN A 338 43.25 9.42 18.05
C ASN A 338 42.03 10.29 18.33
N ALA A 339 41.09 10.45 17.37
CA ALA A 339 39.89 11.23 17.60
C ALA A 339 38.90 10.48 18.52
N THR A 340 38.33 11.20 19.47
CA THR A 340 37.38 10.64 20.44
C THR A 340 35.92 10.59 19.95
N THR A 341 35.61 11.38 18.91
CA THR A 341 34.28 11.44 18.28
C THR A 341 34.37 10.82 16.89
N ASN A 342 33.37 10.07 16.51
CA ASN A 342 33.32 9.46 15.19
C ASN A 342 33.18 10.54 14.12
N TYR A 343 34.11 10.59 13.16
CA TYR A 343 34.18 11.59 12.09
C TYR A 343 33.98 13.02 12.62
N PRO A 344 34.88 13.56 13.45
CA PRO A 344 34.68 14.88 14.07
C PRO A 344 34.61 16.02 13.08
N TRP A 345 35.34 15.93 11.99
CA TRP A 345 35.40 16.97 10.96
C TRP A 345 34.53 16.54 9.79
N ARG A 346 33.49 17.35 9.48
CA ARG A 346 32.50 17.03 8.45
C ARG A 346 32.23 18.25 7.57
N TRP A 347 32.14 18.02 6.28
CA TRP A 347 31.87 19.04 5.26
C TRP A 347 30.62 18.70 4.46
N ALA A 348 29.90 19.74 4.00
CA ALA A 348 28.83 19.59 3.04
C ALA A 348 29.37 18.98 1.73
N VAL A 349 28.52 18.23 1.03
CA VAL A 349 28.84 17.63 -0.26
C VAL A 349 28.58 18.64 -1.37
N GLY A 350 29.69 19.23 -1.89
CA GLY A 350 29.62 20.21 -2.98
C GLY A 350 29.45 21.66 -2.55
N ASP A 351 29.49 22.54 -3.51
CA ASP A 351 29.33 23.99 -3.37
C ASP A 351 28.18 24.53 -4.25
N GLU A 352 27.90 25.84 -4.16
CA GLU A 352 26.82 26.52 -4.88
C GLU A 352 26.84 26.34 -6.40
N ARG A 353 27.95 25.87 -6.99
CA ARG A 353 28.08 25.66 -8.44
C ARG A 353 27.46 24.36 -8.92
N VAL A 354 27.33 23.38 -8.03
CA VAL A 354 26.85 22.03 -8.35
C VAL A 354 25.60 21.67 -7.59
N LEU A 355 25.28 22.40 -6.51
CA LEU A 355 24.11 22.15 -5.68
C LEU A 355 22.90 22.93 -6.20
N GLU A 356 21.72 22.30 -6.03
CA GLU A 356 20.43 22.93 -6.23
C GLU A 356 19.81 23.27 -4.88
N GLU A 357 19.16 24.44 -4.78
CA GLU A 357 18.38 24.81 -3.61
C GLU A 357 16.91 24.46 -3.83
N ARG A 358 16.33 23.74 -2.88
CA ARG A 358 14.91 23.38 -2.84
C ARG A 358 14.39 23.65 -1.42
N ASP A 359 13.40 24.51 -1.29
CA ASP A 359 12.76 24.87 0.00
C ASP A 359 13.76 25.26 1.10
N GLY A 360 14.84 25.99 0.72
CA GLY A 360 15.87 26.43 1.65
C GLY A 360 16.90 25.36 2.04
N HIS A 361 16.89 24.21 1.37
CA HIS A 361 17.85 23.12 1.55
C HIS A 361 18.68 22.90 0.29
N LEU A 362 19.92 22.45 0.47
CA LEU A 362 20.85 22.20 -0.62
C LEU A 362 20.89 20.72 -0.98
N TYR A 363 20.84 20.42 -2.26
CA TYR A 363 20.83 19.07 -2.81
C TYR A 363 21.89 18.89 -3.90
N LEU A 364 22.60 17.75 -3.86
CA LEU A 364 23.36 17.28 -5.01
C LEU A 364 22.38 16.52 -5.94
N PRO A 365 22.20 16.99 -7.19
CA PRO A 365 21.24 16.38 -8.12
C PRO A 365 21.51 14.91 -8.39
N ALA A 366 20.49 14.20 -8.87
CA ALA A 366 20.58 12.82 -9.31
C ALA A 366 21.71 12.61 -10.34
N PHE A 367 22.46 11.51 -10.22
CA PHE A 367 23.52 11.10 -11.14
C PHE A 367 24.62 12.16 -11.37
N THR A 368 24.89 13.01 -10.37
CA THR A 368 25.92 14.05 -10.45
C THR A 368 27.05 13.80 -9.46
N ARG A 369 28.17 14.52 -9.69
CA ARG A 369 29.37 14.47 -8.84
C ARG A 369 29.67 15.83 -8.27
N ALA A 370 30.19 15.83 -7.04
CA ALA A 370 30.70 17.02 -6.38
C ALA A 370 32.09 16.77 -5.83
N VAL A 371 32.94 17.79 -5.94
CA VAL A 371 34.28 17.78 -5.32
C VAL A 371 34.19 18.44 -3.96
N VAL A 372 34.68 17.75 -2.93
CA VAL A 372 34.77 18.24 -1.57
C VAL A 372 36.24 18.35 -1.17
N THR A 373 36.63 19.54 -0.79
CA THR A 373 37.98 19.82 -0.25
C THR A 373 37.84 20.27 1.19
N GLY A 374 38.86 20.04 2.00
CA GLY A 374 38.89 20.51 3.39
C GLY A 374 40.28 20.45 3.97
N GLY A 375 40.43 20.96 5.18
CA GLY A 375 41.70 20.93 5.88
C GLY A 375 41.54 20.75 7.37
N ILE A 376 42.55 20.16 8.01
CA ILE A 376 42.63 20.00 9.46
C ILE A 376 44.01 20.52 9.89
N ARG A 377 44.02 21.57 10.69
CA ARG A 377 45.21 22.13 11.27
C ARG A 377 45.52 21.47 12.60
N PHE A 378 46.70 20.83 12.72
CA PHE A 378 47.07 20.09 13.91
C PHE A 378 47.80 20.99 14.87
N GLU A 379 47.16 21.41 15.95
CA GLU A 379 47.76 22.20 17.03
C GLU A 379 48.47 21.36 18.09
N ASP A 380 48.12 20.05 18.14
CA ASP A 380 48.77 19.05 18.97
C ASP A 380 48.83 17.68 18.27
N VAL A 381 49.44 16.67 18.95
CA VAL A 381 49.54 15.30 18.40
C VAL A 381 48.27 14.52 18.59
N MET A 382 47.23 15.08 19.25
CA MET A 382 45.91 14.53 19.50
C MET A 382 45.87 13.22 20.28
N GLY A 383 46.98 12.71 20.80
CA GLY A 383 47.00 11.48 21.58
C GLY A 383 48.31 10.71 21.51
N ALA A 384 48.27 9.42 21.92
CA ALA A 384 49.48 8.62 22.12
C ALA A 384 50.09 8.03 20.83
N ARG A 385 49.28 7.94 19.73
CA ARG A 385 49.75 7.37 18.46
C ARG A 385 50.25 8.44 17.51
N ASN A 386 51.52 8.35 17.10
CA ASN A 386 52.09 9.13 16.07
C ASN A 386 53.26 8.37 15.39
N PRO A 387 53.13 7.91 14.13
CA PRO A 387 52.04 8.21 13.20
C PRO A 387 50.73 7.52 13.58
N GLN A 388 49.60 8.12 13.11
CA GLN A 388 48.24 7.60 13.23
C GLN A 388 47.61 7.40 11.85
N TYR A 389 46.61 6.55 11.73
CA TYR A 389 45.85 6.45 10.50
C TYR A 389 44.69 7.45 10.51
N CYS A 390 44.52 8.13 9.36
CA CYS A 390 43.38 8.98 9.06
C CYS A 390 42.70 8.47 7.80
N TRP A 391 41.39 8.59 7.71
CA TRP A 391 40.57 8.12 6.56
C TRP A 391 39.36 9.03 6.35
N ALA A 392 38.79 8.98 5.14
CA ALA A 392 37.52 9.61 4.84
C ALA A 392 36.33 8.67 5.04
N GLY A 393 35.15 9.25 5.16
CA GLY A 393 33.88 8.58 5.09
C GLY A 393 32.79 9.46 4.46
N LEU A 394 31.77 8.87 3.92
CA LEU A 394 30.55 9.55 3.51
C LEU A 394 29.44 9.14 4.48
N ILE A 395 28.92 10.12 5.19
CA ILE A 395 27.97 9.94 6.29
C ILE A 395 26.59 10.38 5.80
N HIS A 396 25.61 9.52 5.92
CA HIS A 396 24.19 9.86 5.84
C HIS A 396 23.70 10.07 7.28
N GLU A 397 23.57 11.31 7.71
CA GLU A 397 23.36 11.70 9.10
C GLU A 397 22.08 11.12 9.68
N ASP A 398 22.21 10.50 10.86
CA ASP A 398 21.15 9.81 11.61
C ASP A 398 20.49 8.64 10.85
N VAL A 399 21.07 8.24 9.70
CA VAL A 399 20.63 7.12 8.89
C VAL A 399 21.70 6.02 8.91
N GLU A 400 22.82 6.21 8.23
CA GLU A 400 23.89 5.22 8.18
C GLU A 400 25.26 5.76 7.72
N ILE A 401 26.29 4.97 7.90
CA ILE A 401 27.54 5.02 7.15
C ILE A 401 27.67 3.66 6.50
N SER A 402 27.39 3.57 5.21
CA SER A 402 27.44 2.30 4.48
C SER A 402 28.86 1.73 4.46
N ALA A 403 29.00 0.40 4.38
CA ALA A 403 30.30 -0.27 4.42
C ALA A 403 31.28 0.19 3.36
N VAL A 404 30.78 0.63 2.18
CA VAL A 404 31.62 1.17 1.08
C VAL A 404 32.08 2.60 1.34
N ASN A 405 31.43 3.29 2.28
CA ASN A 405 31.67 4.69 2.64
C ASN A 405 32.37 4.85 4.00
N ASP A 406 32.64 3.77 4.71
CA ASP A 406 33.37 3.80 5.97
C ASP A 406 34.86 3.50 5.75
N ARG A 407 35.73 4.24 6.41
CA ARG A 407 37.19 4.07 6.39
C ARG A 407 37.81 4.07 4.98
N VAL A 408 37.37 5.00 4.15
CA VAL A 408 37.83 5.11 2.76
C VAL A 408 39.27 5.65 2.73
N ASP A 409 40.13 4.97 1.98
CA ASP A 409 41.52 5.33 1.63
C ASP A 409 42.38 5.83 2.81
N PRO A 410 42.65 4.94 3.79
CA PRO A 410 43.39 5.32 5.00
C PRO A 410 44.84 5.70 4.68
N VAL A 411 45.27 6.84 5.21
CA VAL A 411 46.66 7.32 5.17
C VAL A 411 47.34 7.21 6.54
N SER A 412 48.59 6.78 6.57
CA SER A 412 49.42 6.85 7.78
C SER A 412 50.02 8.23 7.91
N LEU A 413 49.50 9.05 8.81
CA LEU A 413 49.87 10.45 9.01
C LEU A 413 50.90 10.62 10.16
N LEU A 414 52.04 11.22 9.88
CA LEU A 414 53.02 11.64 10.89
C LEU A 414 52.84 13.12 11.19
N ILE A 415 52.56 13.49 12.42
CA ILE A 415 52.63 14.86 12.93
C ILE A 415 54.04 15.12 13.43
N GLN A 416 54.77 15.98 12.74
CA GLN A 416 56.17 16.33 13.08
C GLN A 416 56.18 17.33 14.22
N VAL A 417 56.69 16.90 15.38
CA VAL A 417 56.92 17.78 16.52
C VAL A 417 58.31 18.37 16.37
N PRO A 418 58.54 19.67 16.65
CA PRO A 418 59.83 20.36 16.56
C PRO A 418 60.93 19.72 17.37
#